data_544d98b769ca4661df7878d0752a273a
#
_entry.id   544d98b769ca4661df7878d0752a273a
#
_cell.length_a   1.000
_cell.length_b   1.000
_cell.length_c   1.000
_cell.angle_alpha   90.00
_cell.angle_beta   90.00
_cell.angle_gamma   90.00
#
_symmetry.space_group_name_H-M   'P 1'
#
loop_
_entity.id
_entity.type
_entity.pdbx_description
1 polymer ?
#
loop_
_entity_poly.entity_id
_entity_poly.type
_entity_poly.pdbx_seq_one_letter_code
_entity_poly.pdbx_strand_id
1 'polypeptide(L)'
;MPLKTMWKSLSLTDGSILLLMVRLIQMLHDYVEIFAWSYEDMPGLDTDIVVHRLPTKEDYPSVKQKVRRMRPEMSEKIKDEVMKQFDAGFLVVTSYRQWVANVVPVPKKDGKVRMCVDYKDLNRASPKDDFLYLI
;
A
#
# COMPACT_ATOMS: atom_id res chain seq x y z
N MET A 1 22.50 13.33 -3.43
CA MET A 1 22.64 13.27 -4.91
C MET A 1 21.50 12.45 -5.47
N PRO A 2 20.70 12.96 -6.40
CA PRO A 2 19.59 12.17 -6.93
C PRO A 2 20.09 11.08 -7.87
N LEU A 3 19.60 9.85 -7.66
CA LEU A 3 19.89 8.64 -8.45
C LEU A 3 19.78 8.81 -9.98
N LYS A 4 19.05 9.82 -10.45
CA LYS A 4 18.88 10.10 -11.90
C LYS A 4 20.14 10.57 -12.63
N THR A 5 21.16 11.04 -11.92
CA THR A 5 22.42 11.52 -12.52
C THR A 5 23.47 10.41 -12.70
N MET A 6 23.33 9.30 -11.99
CA MET A 6 24.28 8.19 -12.05
C MET A 6 24.13 7.31 -13.31
N TRP A 7 22.92 7.27 -13.92
CA TRP A 7 22.66 6.44 -15.09
C TRP A 7 23.15 7.02 -16.42
N LYS A 8 23.47 8.32 -16.49
CA LYS A 8 23.90 8.99 -17.73
C LYS A 8 25.38 8.79 -18.08
N SER A 9 26.21 8.25 -17.16
CA SER A 9 27.65 8.03 -17.38
C SER A 9 28.02 6.57 -17.60
N LEU A 10 27.08 5.64 -17.53
CA LEU A 10 27.31 4.23 -17.80
C LEU A 10 27.11 3.95 -19.29
N SER A 11 28.18 3.89 -20.05
CA SER A 11 28.13 3.41 -21.43
C SER A 11 27.65 1.95 -21.44
N LEU A 12 26.56 1.67 -22.15
CA LEU A 12 25.92 0.34 -22.28
C LEU A 12 26.83 -0.74 -22.95
N THR A 13 28.10 -0.44 -23.20
CA THR A 13 29.04 -1.32 -23.89
C THR A 13 30.05 -2.00 -22.94
N ASP A 14 29.94 -1.78 -21.65
CA ASP A 14 30.86 -2.40 -20.69
C ASP A 14 30.35 -3.78 -20.25
N GLY A 15 31.09 -4.83 -20.56
CA GLY A 15 30.77 -6.21 -20.17
C GLY A 15 30.56 -6.41 -18.66
N SER A 16 31.07 -5.49 -17.84
CA SER A 16 30.86 -5.48 -16.38
C SER A 16 29.38 -5.21 -16.01
N ILE A 17 28.69 -4.34 -16.76
CA ILE A 17 27.28 -4.02 -16.52
C ILE A 17 26.41 -5.22 -16.89
N LEU A 18 26.69 -5.85 -18.02
CA LEU A 18 25.97 -7.05 -18.44
C LEU A 18 26.12 -8.18 -17.40
N LEU A 19 27.34 -8.39 -16.91
CA LEU A 19 27.60 -9.37 -15.87
C LEU A 19 26.88 -9.05 -14.57
N LEU A 20 26.81 -7.77 -14.16
CA LEU A 20 26.06 -7.33 -12.99
C LEU A 20 24.56 -7.57 -13.16
N MET A 21 24.00 -7.27 -14.33
CA MET A 21 22.59 -7.53 -14.65
C MET A 21 22.27 -9.03 -14.59
N VAL A 22 23.12 -9.87 -15.17
CA VAL A 22 22.95 -11.34 -15.13
C VAL A 22 22.95 -11.85 -13.69
N ARG A 23 23.91 -11.38 -12.86
CA ARG A 23 23.97 -11.75 -11.44
C ARG A 23 22.76 -11.27 -10.65
N LEU A 24 22.27 -10.06 -10.93
CA LEU A 24 21.07 -9.53 -10.30
C LEU A 24 19.83 -10.34 -10.67
N ILE A 25 19.67 -10.69 -11.95
CA ILE A 25 18.57 -11.54 -12.43
C ILE A 25 18.65 -12.91 -11.76
N GLN A 26 19.82 -13.51 -11.70
CA GLN A 26 20.00 -14.80 -11.04
C GLN A 26 19.65 -14.72 -9.55
N MET A 27 20.12 -13.71 -8.84
CA MET A 27 19.79 -13.48 -7.44
C MET A 27 18.26 -13.31 -7.24
N LEU A 28 17.60 -12.51 -8.08
CA LEU A 28 16.14 -12.32 -8.01
C LEU A 28 15.39 -13.63 -8.30
N HIS A 29 15.92 -14.46 -9.17
CA HIS A 29 15.34 -15.78 -9.46
C HIS A 29 15.54 -16.75 -8.28
N ASP A 30 16.70 -16.76 -7.66
CA ASP A 30 17.02 -17.62 -6.52
C ASP A 30 16.18 -17.27 -5.27
N TYR A 31 15.74 -16.00 -5.19
CA TYR A 31 14.92 -15.47 -4.09
C TYR A 31 13.49 -15.12 -4.50
N VAL A 32 12.97 -15.70 -5.59
CA VAL A 32 11.64 -15.38 -6.11
C VAL A 32 10.53 -15.59 -5.07
N GLU A 33 10.69 -16.59 -4.20
CA GLU A 33 9.68 -16.96 -3.20
C GLU A 33 9.56 -15.97 -2.02
N ILE A 34 10.54 -15.09 -1.84
CA ILE A 34 10.47 -14.06 -0.78
C ILE A 34 9.77 -12.79 -1.23
N PHE A 35 9.42 -12.67 -2.52
CA PHE A 35 8.69 -11.53 -3.06
C PHE A 35 7.21 -11.86 -3.19
N ALA A 36 6.36 -10.94 -2.75
CA ALA A 36 4.92 -11.00 -2.98
C ALA A 36 4.61 -10.49 -4.40
N TRP A 37 4.09 -11.33 -5.26
CA TRP A 37 3.70 -11.02 -6.64
C TRP A 37 2.20 -10.72 -6.77
N SER A 38 1.42 -11.23 -5.81
CA SER A 38 -0.02 -11.03 -5.71
C SER A 38 -0.43 -10.67 -4.28
N TYR A 39 -1.67 -10.32 -4.07
CA TYR A 39 -2.21 -10.13 -2.72
C TYR A 39 -2.22 -11.43 -1.91
N GLU A 40 -2.39 -12.56 -2.56
CA GLU A 40 -2.40 -13.89 -1.93
C GLU A 40 -1.05 -14.26 -1.30
N ASP A 41 0.05 -13.72 -1.86
CA ASP A 41 1.41 -13.94 -1.35
C ASP A 41 1.71 -13.10 -0.08
N MET A 42 0.75 -12.31 0.40
CA MET A 42 0.87 -11.46 1.58
C MET A 42 -0.15 -11.84 2.66
N PRO A 43 -0.10 -13.04 3.24
CA PRO A 43 -1.12 -13.50 4.18
C PRO A 43 -1.18 -12.69 5.49
N GLY A 44 -0.16 -11.89 5.78
CA GLY A 44 -0.05 -11.17 7.04
C GLY A 44 0.32 -12.09 8.21
N LEU A 45 0.36 -11.52 9.41
CA LEU A 45 0.56 -12.28 10.63
C LEU A 45 -0.77 -12.86 11.12
N ASP A 46 -0.70 -14.07 11.68
CA ASP A 46 -1.84 -14.68 12.31
C ASP A 46 -2.32 -13.83 13.50
N THR A 47 -3.62 -13.58 13.56
CA THR A 47 -4.23 -12.77 14.61
C THR A 47 -4.17 -13.41 16.00
N ASP A 48 -3.93 -14.71 16.08
CA ASP A 48 -3.68 -15.41 17.34
C ASP A 48 -2.27 -15.12 17.89
N ILE A 49 -1.32 -14.73 17.03
CA ILE A 49 0.04 -14.35 17.42
C ILE A 49 0.08 -12.89 17.86
N VAL A 50 -0.47 -11.99 17.05
CA VAL A 50 -0.48 -10.56 17.37
C VAL A 50 -1.64 -9.83 16.71
N VAL A 51 -2.31 -8.99 17.49
CA VAL A 51 -3.30 -8.04 16.99
C VAL A 51 -2.82 -6.63 17.28
N HIS A 52 -2.55 -5.85 16.25
CA HIS A 52 -2.24 -4.44 16.40
C HIS A 52 -3.53 -3.63 16.57
N ARG A 53 -3.78 -3.13 17.78
CA ARG A 53 -4.88 -2.21 18.03
C ARG A 53 -4.36 -0.78 17.94
N LEU A 54 -4.97 -0.01 17.04
CA LEU A 54 -4.62 1.39 16.90
C LEU A 54 -5.03 2.17 18.16
N PRO A 55 -4.08 2.80 18.89
CA PRO A 55 -4.40 3.61 20.04
C PRO A 55 -5.18 4.86 19.59
N THR A 56 -6.27 5.17 20.26
CA THR A 56 -7.04 6.40 20.05
C THR A 56 -7.18 7.16 21.35
N LYS A 57 -7.19 8.49 21.27
CA LYS A 57 -7.39 9.37 22.41
C LYS A 57 -8.82 9.21 22.90
N GLU A 58 -9.01 9.07 24.22
CA GLU A 58 -10.32 8.82 24.83
C GLU A 58 -11.30 9.97 24.62
N ASP A 59 -10.82 11.20 24.59
CA ASP A 59 -11.59 12.43 24.42
C ASP A 59 -11.91 12.76 22.94
N TYR A 60 -11.44 11.94 21.97
CA TYR A 60 -11.65 12.20 20.57
C TYR A 60 -12.82 11.36 20.02
N PRO A 61 -13.95 11.99 19.64
CA PRO A 61 -15.11 11.26 19.15
C PRO A 61 -14.84 10.59 17.80
N SER A 62 -15.42 9.41 17.62
CA SER A 62 -15.36 8.71 16.34
C SER A 62 -16.09 9.49 15.23
N VAL A 63 -15.52 9.52 14.03
CA VAL A 63 -16.03 10.28 12.89
C VAL A 63 -16.50 9.33 11.80
N LYS A 64 -17.73 9.59 11.32
CA LYS A 64 -18.28 8.97 10.09
C LYS A 64 -18.31 10.04 8.99
N GLN A 65 -17.33 9.97 8.09
CA GLN A 65 -17.28 10.91 6.97
C GLN A 65 -18.50 10.75 6.06
N LYS A 66 -19.04 11.89 5.60
CA LYS A 66 -20.12 11.86 4.59
C LYS A 66 -19.60 11.26 3.29
N VAL A 67 -20.41 10.42 2.65
CA VAL A 67 -20.08 9.79 1.39
C VAL A 67 -19.79 10.84 0.32
N ARG A 68 -18.63 10.77 -0.31
CA ARG A 68 -18.25 11.58 -1.46
C ARG A 68 -18.72 10.91 -2.75
N ARG A 69 -19.42 11.67 -3.59
CA ARG A 69 -19.81 11.17 -4.92
C ARG A 69 -18.57 11.09 -5.82
N MET A 70 -18.42 9.99 -6.53
CA MET A 70 -17.39 9.79 -7.55
C MET A 70 -18.01 9.82 -8.95
N ARG A 71 -17.15 10.06 -9.95
CA ARG A 71 -17.55 9.87 -11.36
C ARG A 71 -17.79 8.38 -11.60
N PRO A 72 -18.81 7.99 -12.43
CA PRO A 72 -19.14 6.58 -12.65
C PRO A 72 -17.94 5.72 -13.08
N GLU A 73 -17.16 6.18 -14.05
CA GLU A 73 -15.96 5.50 -14.55
C GLU A 73 -14.93 5.20 -13.46
N MET A 74 -14.79 6.14 -12.50
CA MET A 74 -13.88 5.98 -11.40
C MET A 74 -14.42 5.01 -10.34
N SER A 75 -15.74 5.02 -10.16
CA SER A 75 -16.43 4.10 -9.25
C SER A 75 -16.27 2.64 -9.69
N GLU A 76 -16.35 2.35 -10.99
CA GLU A 76 -16.13 1.01 -11.53
C GLU A 76 -14.69 0.53 -11.29
N LYS A 77 -13.70 1.36 -11.60
CA LYS A 77 -12.28 1.03 -11.35
C LYS A 77 -11.99 0.77 -9.87
N ILE A 78 -12.60 1.53 -8.98
CA ILE A 78 -12.47 1.31 -7.53
C ILE A 78 -13.17 0.04 -7.11
N LYS A 79 -14.34 -0.27 -7.67
CA LYS A 79 -15.06 -1.52 -7.40
C LYS A 79 -14.20 -2.73 -7.74
N ASP A 80 -13.56 -2.74 -8.91
CA ASP A 80 -12.68 -3.83 -9.34
C ASP A 80 -11.50 -4.01 -8.37
N GLU A 81 -10.91 -2.90 -7.90
CA GLU A 81 -9.80 -2.96 -6.95
C GLU A 81 -10.25 -3.43 -5.56
N VAL A 82 -11.44 -3.00 -5.11
CA VAL A 82 -12.05 -3.47 -3.86
C VAL A 82 -12.33 -4.96 -3.92
N MET A 83 -12.87 -5.46 -5.04
CA MET A 83 -13.15 -6.90 -5.19
C MET A 83 -11.88 -7.73 -5.14
N LYS A 84 -10.81 -7.32 -5.80
CA LYS A 84 -9.49 -8.00 -5.71
C LYS A 84 -8.99 -8.11 -4.28
N GLN A 85 -9.07 -7.03 -3.50
CA GLN A 85 -8.65 -7.04 -2.11
C GLN A 85 -9.58 -7.85 -1.21
N PHE A 86 -10.87 -7.85 -1.53
CA PHE A 86 -11.86 -8.65 -0.82
C PHE A 86 -11.64 -10.15 -1.06
N ASP A 87 -11.44 -10.55 -2.31
CA ASP A 87 -11.19 -11.95 -2.70
C ASP A 87 -9.88 -12.48 -2.10
N ALA A 88 -8.88 -11.61 -1.96
CA ALA A 88 -7.61 -11.92 -1.30
C ALA A 88 -7.65 -11.88 0.24
N GLY A 89 -8.82 -11.61 0.85
CA GLY A 89 -9.00 -11.62 2.30
C GLY A 89 -8.52 -10.35 3.04
N PHE A 90 -8.08 -9.29 2.32
CA PHE A 90 -7.65 -8.04 2.95
C PHE A 90 -8.82 -7.16 3.42
N LEU A 91 -9.99 -7.38 2.89
CA LEU A 91 -11.19 -6.62 3.23
C LEU A 91 -12.31 -7.55 3.72
N VAL A 92 -13.00 -7.11 4.74
CA VAL A 92 -14.14 -7.83 5.32
C VAL A 92 -15.35 -6.89 5.39
N VAL A 93 -16.51 -7.40 5.01
CA VAL A 93 -17.77 -6.66 5.19
C VAL A 93 -18.09 -6.58 6.67
N THR A 94 -18.35 -5.38 7.15
CA THR A 94 -18.67 -5.16 8.56
C THR A 94 -19.83 -4.19 8.71
N SER A 95 -20.62 -4.40 9.79
CA SER A 95 -21.76 -3.55 10.15
C SER A 95 -21.44 -2.70 11.37
N TYR A 96 -22.15 -1.57 11.52
CA TYR A 96 -22.14 -0.73 12.73
C TYR A 96 -20.76 -0.19 13.16
N ARG A 97 -19.91 0.20 12.18
CA ARG A 97 -18.60 0.78 12.50
C ARG A 97 -18.74 2.20 13.07
N GLN A 98 -17.88 2.49 14.04
CA GLN A 98 -17.76 3.81 14.64
C GLN A 98 -16.99 4.77 13.73
N TRP A 99 -15.92 4.30 13.12
CA TRP A 99 -15.09 5.05 12.17
C TRP A 99 -15.44 4.68 10.75
N VAL A 100 -15.73 5.70 9.93
CA VAL A 100 -16.00 5.52 8.49
C VAL A 100 -15.21 6.58 7.71
N ALA A 101 -14.37 6.14 6.79
CA ALA A 101 -13.57 6.99 5.94
C ALA A 101 -13.92 6.82 4.45
N ASN A 102 -13.75 7.87 3.67
CA ASN A 102 -13.96 7.81 2.23
C ASN A 102 -12.77 7.18 1.50
N VAL A 103 -13.06 6.46 0.44
CA VAL A 103 -12.07 6.04 -0.54
C VAL A 103 -11.73 7.20 -1.46
N VAL A 104 -10.43 7.42 -1.67
CA VAL A 104 -9.87 8.44 -2.56
C VAL A 104 -9.16 7.75 -3.72
N PRO A 105 -9.71 7.81 -4.94
CA PRO A 105 -9.08 7.24 -6.11
C PRO A 105 -7.89 8.11 -6.57
N VAL A 106 -6.73 7.50 -6.72
CA VAL A 106 -5.52 8.17 -7.23
C VAL A 106 -5.14 7.53 -8.57
N PRO A 107 -5.27 8.25 -9.70
CA PRO A 107 -4.90 7.72 -10.99
C PRO A 107 -3.38 7.53 -11.10
N LYS A 108 -2.96 6.41 -11.68
CA LYS A 108 -1.57 6.11 -12.01
C LYS A 108 -1.27 6.51 -13.45
N LYS A 109 0.02 6.64 -13.80
CA LYS A 109 0.47 6.96 -15.17
C LYS A 109 0.11 5.89 -16.20
N ASP A 110 -0.06 4.65 -15.78
CA ASP A 110 -0.44 3.49 -16.59
C ASP A 110 -1.96 3.35 -16.80
N GLY A 111 -2.75 4.35 -16.39
CA GLY A 111 -4.22 4.36 -16.51
C GLY A 111 -4.95 3.57 -15.43
N LYS A 112 -4.23 2.87 -14.55
CA LYS A 112 -4.79 2.19 -13.38
C LYS A 112 -5.14 3.18 -12.29
N VAL A 113 -5.93 2.75 -11.32
CA VAL A 113 -6.30 3.54 -10.16
C VAL A 113 -5.78 2.88 -8.90
N ARG A 114 -5.13 3.67 -8.05
CA ARG A 114 -4.80 3.26 -6.69
C ARG A 114 -5.95 3.65 -5.77
N MET A 115 -6.42 2.71 -4.98
CA MET A 115 -7.36 2.97 -3.90
C MET A 115 -6.60 3.48 -2.68
N CYS A 116 -6.89 4.69 -2.23
CA CYS A 116 -6.40 5.24 -0.97
C CYS A 116 -7.59 5.48 -0.03
N VAL A 117 -7.34 5.56 1.26
CA VAL A 117 -8.37 5.83 2.27
C VAL A 117 -8.04 7.13 2.98
N ASP A 118 -9.05 7.98 3.18
CA ASP A 118 -8.91 9.27 3.86
C ASP A 118 -8.89 9.08 5.39
N TYR A 119 -7.76 8.71 5.95
CA TYR A 119 -7.58 8.51 7.38
C TYR A 119 -7.36 9.80 8.20
N LYS A 120 -7.66 10.98 7.62
CA LYS A 120 -7.39 12.27 8.27
C LYS A 120 -7.95 12.36 9.70
N ASP A 121 -9.18 11.95 9.91
CA ASP A 121 -9.84 12.06 11.20
C ASP A 121 -9.30 11.01 12.19
N LEU A 122 -9.04 9.81 11.73
CA LEU A 122 -8.42 8.74 12.52
C LEU A 122 -6.97 9.12 12.91
N ASN A 123 -6.20 9.69 12.01
CA ASN A 123 -4.84 10.16 12.30
C ASN A 123 -4.80 11.31 13.33
N ARG A 124 -5.86 12.11 13.41
CA ARG A 124 -5.97 13.14 14.46
C ARG A 124 -6.32 12.55 15.82
N ALA A 125 -7.11 11.49 15.85
CA ALA A 125 -7.47 10.77 17.04
C ALA A 125 -6.34 9.88 17.58
N SER A 126 -5.46 9.43 16.70
CA SER A 126 -4.31 8.61 17.11
C SER A 126 -3.15 9.49 17.58
N PRO A 127 -2.44 9.12 18.67
CA PRO A 127 -1.18 9.75 19.01
C PRO A 127 -0.16 9.50 17.88
N LYS A 128 0.77 10.44 17.71
CA LYS A 128 1.89 10.22 16.79
C LYS A 128 2.78 9.13 17.37
N ASP A 129 3.26 8.28 16.47
CA ASP A 129 4.28 7.31 16.81
C ASP A 129 5.63 8.03 16.87
N ASP A 130 6.25 8.06 18.04
CA ASP A 130 7.55 8.68 18.30
C ASP A 130 8.70 7.68 18.10
N PHE A 131 8.55 6.75 17.16
CA PHE A 131 9.60 5.79 16.84
C PHE A 131 10.86 6.53 16.33
N LEU A 132 11.91 6.50 17.13
CA LEU A 132 13.23 6.99 16.73
C LEU A 132 13.80 6.03 15.67
N TYR A 133 13.73 6.44 14.40
CA TYR A 133 14.52 5.79 13.38
C TYR A 133 16.00 6.09 13.66
N LEU A 134 16.74 5.08 14.10
CA LEU A 134 18.21 5.14 14.09
C LEU A 134 18.64 5.17 12.61
N ILE A 135 19.07 6.35 12.15
CA ILE A 135 19.67 6.58 10.84
C ILE A 135 21.13 6.09 10.87
#